data_409867084f1903fab1de7f98f336fa91
#
_entry.id   409867084f1903fab1de7f98f336fa91
#
_cell.length_a   1.000
_cell.length_b   1.000
_cell.length_c   1.000
_cell.angle_alpha   90.00
_cell.angle_beta   90.00
_cell.angle_gamma   90.00
#
_symmetry.space_group_name_H-M   'P 1'
#
loop_
_entity.id
_entity.type
_entity.pdbx_description
1 polymer ?
#
loop_
_entity_poly.entity_id
_entity_poly.type
_entity_poly.pdbx_seq_one_letter_code
_entity_poly.pdbx_strand_id
1 'polypeptide(L)'
;MASSSGIGVMFRREQAPQQLPDYARRVEAAGFDELWVVEDCFYTGGIAQAATALAATQRVTVGLGIAPAVARNAAFLAMELATLARMHPGRVHGGIGHGVAEWMDQIGARPESWLGALEETTTAVRRLLRGERLTV
;
A
#
# COMPACT_ATOMS: atom_id res chain seq x y z
N MET A 1 26.36 -7.50 1.95
CA MET A 1 25.64 -8.24 0.89
C MET A 1 25.07 -7.23 -0.07
N ALA A 2 25.37 -7.32 -1.33
CA ALA A 2 24.74 -6.49 -2.34
C ALA A 2 23.24 -6.81 -2.31
N SER A 3 22.41 -5.80 -2.06
CA SER A 3 20.98 -5.89 -2.30
C SER A 3 20.82 -6.21 -3.79
N SER A 4 20.35 -7.40 -4.14
CA SER A 4 19.91 -7.68 -5.49
C SER A 4 18.80 -6.68 -5.78
N SER A 5 18.99 -5.84 -6.79
CA SER A 5 17.93 -4.95 -7.25
C SER A 5 16.77 -5.81 -7.75
N GLY A 6 15.67 -5.85 -7.01
CA GLY A 6 14.46 -6.55 -7.42
C GLY A 6 13.81 -5.84 -8.62
N ILE A 7 13.12 -6.61 -9.46
CA ILE A 7 12.31 -6.06 -10.55
C ILE A 7 10.85 -6.20 -10.17
N GLY A 8 10.15 -5.06 -10.08
CA GLY A 8 8.73 -5.00 -9.80
C GLY A 8 7.91 -4.63 -11.03
N VAL A 9 6.68 -5.09 -11.05
CA VAL A 9 5.65 -4.71 -12.03
C VAL A 9 4.46 -4.12 -11.32
N MET A 10 3.71 -3.28 -12.02
CA MET A 10 2.53 -2.62 -11.47
C MET A 10 1.24 -3.19 -12.06
N PHE A 11 0.27 -3.46 -11.20
CA PHE A 11 -1.12 -3.64 -11.62
C PHE A 11 -1.76 -2.25 -11.72
N ARG A 12 -2.05 -1.84 -12.95
CA ARG A 12 -2.49 -0.48 -13.23
C ARG A 12 -3.97 -0.29 -12.87
N ARG A 13 -4.33 0.91 -12.45
CA ARG A 13 -5.69 1.28 -12.03
C ARG A 13 -6.77 1.07 -13.09
N GLU A 14 -6.39 1.09 -14.37
CA GLU A 14 -7.33 0.88 -15.49
C GLU A 14 -7.65 -0.59 -15.73
N GLN A 15 -6.90 -1.51 -15.13
CA GLN A 15 -7.15 -2.95 -15.24
C GLN A 15 -8.34 -3.35 -14.35
N ALA A 16 -9.16 -4.24 -14.86
CA ALA A 16 -10.31 -4.75 -14.10
C ALA A 16 -9.83 -5.51 -12.85
N PRO A 17 -10.27 -5.15 -11.63
CA PRO A 17 -9.77 -5.74 -10.39
C PRO A 17 -9.97 -7.25 -10.30
N GLN A 18 -10.96 -7.80 -11.01
CA GLN A 18 -11.19 -9.25 -11.10
C GLN A 18 -10.02 -10.00 -11.74
N GLN A 19 -9.18 -9.32 -12.53
CA GLN A 19 -8.01 -9.92 -13.17
C GLN A 19 -6.79 -10.02 -12.24
N LEU A 20 -6.82 -9.33 -11.09
CA LEU A 20 -5.67 -9.24 -10.19
C LEU A 20 -5.16 -10.60 -9.70
N PRO A 21 -5.99 -11.56 -9.28
CA PRO A 21 -5.48 -12.85 -8.81
C PRO A 21 -4.65 -13.58 -9.88
N ASP A 22 -5.15 -13.63 -11.11
CA ASP A 22 -4.44 -14.29 -12.22
C ASP A 22 -3.22 -13.48 -12.67
N TYR A 23 -3.31 -12.17 -12.67
CA TYR A 23 -2.18 -11.30 -12.95
C TYR A 23 -1.05 -11.53 -11.93
N ALA A 24 -1.35 -11.58 -10.64
CA ALA A 24 -0.37 -11.81 -9.58
C ALA A 24 0.32 -13.18 -9.73
N ARG A 25 -0.43 -14.24 -10.03
CA ARG A 25 0.15 -15.57 -10.30
C ARG A 25 1.09 -15.55 -11.50
N ARG A 26 0.73 -14.86 -12.58
CA ARG A 26 1.60 -14.73 -13.76
C ARG A 26 2.86 -13.94 -13.47
N VAL A 27 2.76 -12.86 -12.68
CA VAL A 27 3.92 -12.08 -12.21
C VAL A 27 4.90 -12.98 -11.45
N GLU A 28 4.37 -13.76 -10.50
CA GLU A 28 5.19 -14.70 -9.73
C GLU A 28 5.79 -15.81 -10.59
N ALA A 29 5.02 -16.38 -11.52
CA ALA A 29 5.48 -17.44 -12.42
C ALA A 29 6.55 -16.93 -13.40
N ALA A 30 6.47 -15.65 -13.79
CA ALA A 30 7.47 -15.00 -14.66
C ALA A 30 8.77 -14.62 -13.92
N GLY A 31 8.83 -14.81 -12.60
CA GLY A 31 10.04 -14.60 -11.80
C GLY A 31 10.26 -13.14 -11.37
N PHE A 32 9.25 -12.29 -11.42
CA PHE A 32 9.36 -10.96 -10.85
C PHE A 32 9.42 -11.01 -9.33
N ASP A 33 10.13 -10.05 -8.74
CA ASP A 33 10.34 -9.98 -7.29
C ASP A 33 9.18 -9.27 -6.59
N GLU A 34 8.58 -8.29 -7.26
CA GLU A 34 7.58 -7.41 -6.67
C GLU A 34 6.37 -7.19 -7.59
N LEU A 35 5.20 -7.11 -6.97
CA LEU A 35 3.96 -6.62 -7.58
C LEU A 35 3.48 -5.40 -6.82
N TRP A 36 3.35 -4.28 -7.51
CA TRP A 36 2.85 -3.04 -6.94
C TRP A 36 1.39 -2.82 -7.32
N VAL A 37 0.56 -2.56 -6.31
CA VAL A 37 -0.84 -2.15 -6.48
C VAL A 37 -0.99 -0.68 -6.09
N VAL A 38 -1.98 -0.02 -6.64
CA VAL A 38 -2.21 1.42 -6.40
C VAL A 38 -3.50 1.65 -5.61
N GLU A 39 -3.53 2.74 -4.86
CA GLU A 39 -4.75 3.24 -4.22
C GLU A 39 -5.10 4.60 -4.80
N ASP A 40 -5.89 4.56 -5.85
CA ASP A 40 -6.36 5.76 -6.54
C ASP A 40 -7.84 5.95 -6.27
N CYS A 41 -8.22 7.14 -5.74
CA CYS A 41 -9.61 7.48 -5.46
C CYS A 41 -10.49 7.24 -6.68
N PHE A 42 -11.66 6.68 -6.43
CA PHE A 42 -12.68 6.36 -7.42
C PHE A 42 -12.35 5.20 -8.38
N TYR A 43 -11.16 4.59 -8.26
CA TYR A 43 -10.78 3.38 -9.00
C TYR A 43 -10.85 2.15 -8.10
N THR A 44 -9.81 1.90 -7.32
CA THR A 44 -9.73 0.68 -6.51
C THR A 44 -9.04 0.92 -5.16
N GLY A 45 -9.46 0.19 -4.13
CA GLY A 45 -8.84 0.24 -2.81
C GLY A 45 -7.55 -0.58 -2.75
N GLY A 46 -6.46 0.06 -2.33
CA GLY A 46 -5.12 -0.53 -2.34
C GLY A 46 -4.97 -1.71 -1.37
N ILE A 47 -5.53 -1.62 -0.17
CA ILE A 47 -5.44 -2.70 0.83
C ILE A 47 -6.18 -3.96 0.35
N ALA A 48 -7.36 -3.81 -0.26
CA ALA A 48 -8.10 -4.95 -0.82
C ALA A 48 -7.32 -5.62 -1.95
N GLN A 49 -6.70 -4.84 -2.83
CA GLN A 49 -5.83 -5.35 -3.88
C GLN A 49 -4.60 -6.06 -3.31
N ALA A 50 -3.91 -5.45 -2.34
CA ALA A 50 -2.73 -6.04 -1.71
C ALA A 50 -3.06 -7.38 -1.05
N ALA A 51 -4.15 -7.45 -0.29
CA ALA A 51 -4.62 -8.69 0.34
C ALA A 51 -4.92 -9.79 -0.71
N THR A 52 -5.59 -9.41 -1.80
CA THR A 52 -5.93 -10.34 -2.89
C THR A 52 -4.67 -10.88 -3.58
N ALA A 53 -3.73 -10.01 -3.93
CA ALA A 53 -2.48 -10.41 -4.57
C ALA A 53 -1.62 -11.30 -3.68
N LEU A 54 -1.50 -10.96 -2.39
CA LEU A 54 -0.78 -11.76 -1.40
C LEU A 54 -1.39 -13.16 -1.24
N ALA A 55 -2.72 -13.24 -1.15
CA ALA A 55 -3.43 -14.52 -1.03
C ALA A 55 -3.30 -15.40 -2.29
N ALA A 56 -3.13 -14.79 -3.47
CA ALA A 56 -3.01 -15.50 -4.74
C ALA A 56 -1.59 -16.01 -5.02
N THR A 57 -0.57 -15.61 -4.23
CA THR A 57 0.85 -15.85 -4.49
C THR A 57 1.58 -16.38 -3.25
N GLN A 58 2.80 -16.91 -3.43
CA GLN A 58 3.58 -17.54 -2.35
C GLN A 58 4.91 -16.82 -2.07
N ARG A 59 5.50 -16.13 -3.04
CA ARG A 59 6.85 -15.56 -2.95
C ARG A 59 6.92 -14.08 -3.24
N VAL A 60 6.18 -13.61 -4.26
CA VAL A 60 6.26 -12.22 -4.71
C VAL A 60 5.92 -11.26 -3.57
N THR A 61 6.72 -10.22 -3.42
CA THR A 61 6.43 -9.14 -2.48
C THR A 61 5.38 -8.22 -3.08
N VAL A 62 4.38 -7.84 -2.30
CA VAL A 62 3.33 -6.93 -2.74
C VAL A 62 3.53 -5.56 -2.11
N GLY A 63 3.67 -4.55 -2.95
CA GLY A 63 3.80 -3.15 -2.56
C GLY A 63 2.50 -2.37 -2.76
N LEU A 64 2.15 -1.54 -1.79
CA LEU A 64 1.11 -0.53 -1.92
C LEU A 64 1.77 0.79 -2.34
N GLY A 65 1.54 1.22 -3.55
CA GLY A 65 2.18 2.43 -4.08
C GLY A 65 1.16 3.42 -4.65
N ILE A 66 0.57 4.25 -3.84
CA ILE A 66 0.75 4.54 -2.41
C ILE A 66 -0.62 4.64 -1.69
N ALA A 67 -0.63 4.55 -0.36
CA ALA A 67 -1.78 4.98 0.44
C ALA A 67 -1.70 6.51 0.64
N PRO A 68 -2.73 7.28 0.27
CA PRO A 68 -2.74 8.73 0.55
C PRO A 68 -2.77 9.00 2.07
N ALA A 69 -1.82 9.80 2.55
CA ALA A 69 -1.64 10.06 3.98
C ALA A 69 -2.88 10.65 4.66
N VAL A 70 -3.68 11.41 3.91
CA VAL A 70 -4.86 12.12 4.42
C VAL A 70 -6.18 11.37 4.23
N ALA A 71 -6.16 10.23 3.52
CA ALA A 71 -7.39 9.52 3.17
C ALA A 71 -7.97 8.69 4.32
N ARG A 72 -7.15 8.31 5.29
CA ARG A 72 -7.59 7.53 6.45
C ARG A 72 -6.76 7.83 7.69
N ASN A 73 -7.31 7.49 8.86
CA ASN A 73 -6.58 7.62 10.12
C ASN A 73 -5.35 6.70 10.15
N ALA A 74 -4.23 7.23 10.64
CA ALA A 74 -2.95 6.52 10.71
C ALA A 74 -3.03 5.19 11.50
N ALA A 75 -3.89 5.13 12.53
CA ALA A 75 -4.06 3.92 13.32
C ALA A 75 -4.70 2.79 12.49
N PHE A 76 -5.69 3.11 11.65
CA PHE A 76 -6.30 2.13 10.76
C PHE A 76 -5.34 1.67 9.67
N LEU A 77 -4.57 2.59 9.08
CA LEU A 77 -3.55 2.22 8.09
C LEU A 77 -2.48 1.32 8.70
N ALA A 78 -1.99 1.64 9.89
CA ALA A 78 -1.03 0.81 10.60
C ALA A 78 -1.60 -0.58 10.93
N MET A 79 -2.84 -0.66 11.36
CA MET A 79 -3.54 -1.92 11.65
C MET A 79 -3.70 -2.79 10.41
N GLU A 80 -4.08 -2.21 9.29
CA GLU A 80 -4.21 -2.91 8.00
C GLU A 80 -2.86 -3.46 7.51
N LEU A 81 -1.80 -2.63 7.52
CA LEU A 81 -0.46 -3.04 7.13
C LEU A 81 0.11 -4.12 8.07
N ALA A 82 -0.09 -3.98 9.38
CA ALA A 82 0.33 -4.98 10.36
C ALA A 82 -0.39 -6.32 10.16
N THR A 83 -1.68 -6.28 9.82
CA THR A 83 -2.46 -7.49 9.53
C THR A 83 -1.89 -8.21 8.31
N LEU A 84 -1.68 -7.50 7.21
CA LEU A 84 -1.10 -8.07 6.00
C LEU A 84 0.31 -8.65 6.27
N ALA A 85 1.15 -7.91 6.99
CA ALA A 85 2.51 -8.34 7.31
C ALA A 85 2.56 -9.58 8.21
N ARG A 86 1.58 -9.73 9.13
CA ARG A 86 1.48 -10.93 9.98
C ARG A 86 0.95 -12.15 9.23
N MET A 87 0.02 -11.94 8.29
CA MET A 87 -0.50 -13.01 7.44
C MET A 87 0.51 -13.45 6.37
N HIS A 88 1.35 -12.54 5.90
CA HIS A 88 2.32 -12.74 4.83
C HIS A 88 3.70 -12.19 5.20
N PRO A 89 4.42 -12.84 6.15
CA PRO A 89 5.68 -12.31 6.68
C PRO A 89 6.71 -12.04 5.59
N GLY A 90 7.32 -10.84 5.64
CA GLY A 90 8.39 -10.44 4.72
C GLY A 90 7.95 -10.11 3.28
N ARG A 91 6.63 -10.09 3.02
CA ARG A 91 6.10 -9.93 1.65
C ARG A 91 5.28 -8.66 1.44
N VAL A 92 5.31 -7.70 2.37
CA VAL A 92 4.49 -6.49 2.30
C VAL A 92 5.35 -5.24 2.33
N HIS A 93 5.18 -4.38 1.35
CA HIS A 93 5.72 -3.03 1.33
C HIS A 93 4.58 -2.01 1.40
N GLY A 94 4.57 -1.15 2.41
CA GLY A 94 3.58 -0.08 2.56
C GLY A 94 4.16 1.26 2.15
N GLY A 95 3.74 1.79 1.01
CA GLY A 95 4.06 3.16 0.60
C GLY A 95 3.00 4.15 1.07
N ILE A 96 3.41 5.30 1.60
CA ILE A 96 2.54 6.40 1.99
C ILE A 96 2.97 7.65 1.21
N GLY A 97 2.02 8.37 0.66
CA GLY A 97 2.28 9.57 -0.13
C GLY A 97 1.17 10.60 -0.02
N HIS A 98 1.26 11.66 -0.83
CA HIS A 98 0.27 12.74 -0.79
C HIS A 98 -1.09 12.36 -1.37
N GLY A 99 -1.12 11.45 -2.32
CA GLY A 99 -2.28 11.26 -3.19
C GLY A 99 -2.41 12.38 -4.23
N VAL A 100 -3.50 12.35 -4.98
CA VAL A 100 -3.84 13.39 -5.98
C VAL A 100 -4.64 14.48 -5.31
N ALA A 101 -4.16 15.72 -5.38
CA ALA A 101 -4.74 16.85 -4.64
C ALA A 101 -6.23 17.05 -4.95
N GLU A 102 -6.62 16.99 -6.22
CA GLU A 102 -8.01 17.15 -6.65
C GLU A 102 -8.93 16.08 -6.06
N TRP A 103 -8.46 14.85 -5.96
CA TRP A 103 -9.25 13.76 -5.35
C TRP A 103 -9.37 13.94 -3.84
N MET A 104 -8.31 14.40 -3.20
CA MET A 104 -8.35 14.70 -1.75
C MET A 104 -9.29 15.85 -1.45
N ASP A 105 -9.36 16.84 -2.32
CA ASP A 105 -10.35 17.93 -2.23
C ASP A 105 -11.78 17.40 -2.36
N GLN A 106 -12.03 16.52 -3.34
CA GLN A 106 -13.36 15.95 -3.59
C GLN A 106 -13.88 15.12 -2.41
N ILE A 107 -13.00 14.42 -1.69
CA ILE A 107 -13.39 13.64 -0.51
C ILE A 107 -13.34 14.43 0.80
N GLY A 108 -13.06 15.75 0.74
CA GLY A 108 -12.98 16.60 1.93
C GLY A 108 -11.76 16.33 2.82
N ALA A 109 -10.68 15.79 2.26
CA ALA A 109 -9.47 15.41 2.98
C ALA A 109 -8.27 16.33 2.68
N ARG A 110 -8.51 17.54 2.17
CA ARG A 110 -7.43 18.51 1.92
C ARG A 110 -6.77 18.92 3.22
N PRO A 111 -5.44 18.72 3.39
CA PRO A 111 -4.72 19.18 4.58
C PRO A 111 -4.32 20.66 4.45
N GLU A 112 -4.04 21.30 5.57
CA GLU A 112 -3.43 22.63 5.59
C GLU A 112 -1.98 22.59 5.05
N SER A 113 -1.24 21.52 5.36
CA SER A 113 0.11 21.26 4.87
C SER A 113 0.24 19.84 4.36
N TRP A 114 0.52 19.67 3.08
CA TRP A 114 0.74 18.34 2.48
C TRP A 114 1.94 17.62 3.06
N LEU A 115 3.07 18.32 3.22
CA LEU A 115 4.28 17.77 3.83
C LEU A 115 4.07 17.44 5.31
N GLY A 116 3.43 18.34 6.06
CA GLY A 116 3.11 18.11 7.47
C GLY A 116 2.25 16.87 7.66
N ALA A 117 1.17 16.76 6.91
CA ALA A 117 0.29 15.60 6.97
C ALA A 117 1.01 14.29 6.60
N LEU A 118 1.87 14.31 5.59
CA LEU A 118 2.67 13.14 5.21
C LEU A 118 3.66 12.74 6.31
N GLU A 119 4.37 13.70 6.89
CA GLU A 119 5.32 13.48 7.98
C GLU A 119 4.62 12.91 9.22
N GLU A 120 3.53 13.53 9.65
CA GLU A 120 2.74 13.10 10.81
C GLU A 120 2.20 11.70 10.62
N THR A 121 1.53 11.43 9.50
CA THR A 121 0.96 10.12 9.20
C THR A 121 2.03 9.04 9.12
N THR A 122 3.14 9.31 8.40
CA THR A 122 4.22 8.33 8.25
C THR A 122 4.89 8.04 9.60
N THR A 123 5.12 9.08 10.40
CA THR A 123 5.69 8.93 11.75
C THR A 123 4.76 8.13 12.65
N ALA A 124 3.46 8.45 12.66
CA ALA A 124 2.47 7.75 13.46
C ALA A 124 2.37 6.27 13.07
N VAL A 125 2.25 5.96 11.77
CA VAL A 125 2.20 4.58 11.27
C VAL A 125 3.45 3.81 11.67
N ARG A 126 4.64 4.36 11.49
CA ARG A 126 5.90 3.70 11.86
C ARG A 126 5.99 3.40 13.36
N ARG A 127 5.56 4.33 14.21
CA ARG A 127 5.56 4.15 15.67
C ARG A 127 4.55 3.08 16.09
N LEU A 128 3.35 3.12 15.54
CA LEU A 128 2.32 2.10 15.81
C LEU A 128 2.75 0.70 15.37
N LEU A 129 3.40 0.57 14.21
CA LEU A 129 3.95 -0.70 13.73
C LEU A 129 5.06 -1.26 14.63
N ARG A 130 5.73 -0.42 15.42
CA ARG A 130 6.69 -0.83 16.46
C ARG A 130 6.03 -1.19 17.79
N GLY A 131 4.71 -1.07 17.90
CA GLY A 131 3.96 -1.32 19.12
C GLY A 131 3.95 -0.16 20.10
N GLU A 132 4.33 1.05 19.68
CA GLU A 132 4.28 2.24 20.53
C GLU A 132 2.83 2.72 20.72
N ARG A 133 2.53 3.24 21.91
CA ARG A 133 1.25 3.89 22.18
C ARG A 133 1.32 5.35 21.74
N LEU A 134 0.34 5.77 20.94
CA LEU A 134 0.16 7.17 20.54
C LEU A 134 -1.18 7.68 21.08
N THR A 135 -1.17 8.96 21.50
CA THR A 135 -2.37 9.73 21.83
C THR A 135 -2.25 11.07 21.10
N VAL A 136 -3.32 11.47 20.43
CA VAL A 136 -3.42 12.76 19.71
C VAL A 136 -4.31 13.69 20.54
#